data_18026f7e566bdec47e0cfee7da92b6c8
#
_entry.id   18026f7e566bdec47e0cfee7da92b6c8
#
_cell.length_a   1.000
_cell.length_b   1.000
_cell.length_c   1.000
_cell.angle_alpha   90.00
_cell.angle_beta   90.00
_cell.angle_gamma   90.00
#
_symmetry.space_group_name_H-M   'P 1'
#
loop_
_entity.id
_entity.type
_entity.pdbx_description
1 polymer ?
#
loop_
_entity_poly.entity_id
_entity_poly.type
_entity_poly.pdbx_seq_one_letter_code
_entity_poly.pdbx_strand_id
1 'polypeptide(L)' 'KGAIPSFYDLYVDVPDHPGVISEITAILADEQISITNIRIIETREDINGVLRISFQSDEDRKRAEKCIQTRAKYETFYAD' A
#
# COMPACT_ATOMS: atom_id res chain seq x y z
N LYS A 1 5.43 -14.06 -25.64
CA LYS A 1 5.13 -13.68 -25.34
C LYS A 1 4.56 -13.67 -24.31
N GLY A 2 4.60 -14.01 -23.61
CA GLY A 2 3.94 -14.05 -22.44
C GLY A 2 3.75 -12.71 -21.87
N ALA A 3 2.64 -12.53 -21.32
CA ALA A 3 2.33 -11.28 -20.72
C ALA A 3 3.20 -11.10 -19.50
N ILE A 4 3.73 -9.92 -19.39
CA ILE A 4 4.36 -9.56 -18.14
C ILE A 4 3.25 -9.15 -17.21
N PRO A 5 3.18 -9.73 -16.03
CA PRO A 5 2.12 -9.35 -15.12
C PRO A 5 2.19 -7.86 -14.82
N SER A 6 1.08 -7.22 -14.89
CA SER A 6 0.99 -5.84 -14.51
C SER A 6 0.64 -5.79 -13.04
N PHE A 7 1.46 -5.12 -12.30
CA PHE A 7 1.18 -4.92 -10.89
C PHE A 7 0.87 -3.46 -10.68
N TYR A 8 -0.16 -3.24 -9.97
CA TYR A 8 -0.56 -1.89 -9.63
C TYR A 8 -0.12 -1.65 -8.21
N ASP A 9 1.04 -1.06 -8.07
CA ASP A 9 1.67 -0.90 -6.76
C ASP A 9 1.40 0.48 -6.20
N LEU A 10 1.18 0.51 -4.91
CA LEU A 10 1.05 1.75 -4.17
C LEU A 10 2.05 1.71 -3.04
N TYR A 11 2.78 2.78 -2.86
CA TYR A 11 3.75 2.90 -1.79
C TYR A 11 3.17 3.81 -0.72
N VAL A 12 3.30 3.39 0.52
CA VAL A 12 2.77 4.13 1.65
C VAL A 12 3.91 4.42 2.62
N ASP A 13 4.10 5.68 2.92
CA ASP A 13 5.12 6.07 3.87
C ASP A 13 4.54 5.91 5.26
N VAL A 14 5.09 5.00 6.03
CA VAL A 14 4.52 4.64 7.32
C VAL A 14 5.55 4.84 8.42
N PRO A 15 5.11 5.26 9.58
CA PRO A 15 6.02 5.34 10.72
C PRO A 15 6.36 3.93 11.20
N ASP A 16 7.47 3.83 11.87
CA ASP A 16 7.92 2.55 12.39
C ASP A 16 7.24 2.31 13.72
N HIS A 17 6.05 1.77 13.69
CA HIS A 17 5.37 1.40 14.91
C HIS A 17 4.56 0.14 14.67
N PRO A 18 4.30 -0.61 15.74
CA PRO A 18 3.56 -1.85 15.61
C PRO A 18 2.13 -1.57 15.18
N GLY A 19 1.59 -2.50 14.44
CA GLY A 19 0.19 -2.44 14.07
C GLY A 19 -0.13 -1.64 12.84
N VAL A 20 0.87 -1.00 12.21
CA VAL A 20 0.58 -0.18 11.05
C VAL A 20 0.05 -1.03 9.88
N ILE A 21 0.63 -2.21 9.69
CA ILE A 21 0.17 -3.09 8.62
C ILE A 21 -1.25 -3.57 8.91
N SER A 22 -1.53 -3.93 10.16
CA SER A 22 -2.87 -4.36 10.53
C SER A 22 -3.88 -3.25 10.31
N GLU A 23 -3.50 -2.03 10.65
CA GLU A 23 -4.38 -0.90 10.45
C GLU A 23 -4.72 -0.70 8.98
N ILE A 24 -3.70 -0.72 8.13
CA ILE A 24 -3.90 -0.50 6.71
C ILE A 24 -4.71 -1.64 6.11
N THR A 25 -4.37 -2.89 6.44
CA THR A 25 -5.10 -4.00 5.86
C THR A 25 -6.55 -4.03 6.33
N ALA A 26 -6.80 -3.61 7.57
CA ALA A 26 -8.16 -3.54 8.06
C ALA A 26 -8.98 -2.50 7.29
N ILE A 27 -8.37 -1.37 6.98
CA ILE A 27 -9.04 -0.34 6.20
C ILE A 27 -9.39 -0.87 4.81
N LEU A 28 -8.44 -1.53 4.17
CA LEU A 28 -8.66 -2.03 2.83
C LEU A 28 -9.70 -3.15 2.82
N ALA A 29 -9.69 -3.99 3.83
CA ALA A 29 -10.69 -5.04 3.93
C ALA A 29 -12.08 -4.46 4.13
N ASP A 30 -12.16 -3.41 4.94
CA ASP A 30 -13.43 -2.76 5.19
C ASP A 30 -14.01 -2.16 3.92
N GLU A 31 -13.16 -1.68 3.04
CA GLU A 31 -13.58 -1.12 1.77
C GLU A 31 -13.68 -2.16 0.67
N GLN A 32 -13.45 -3.42 1.02
CA GLN A 32 -13.54 -4.54 0.09
C GLN A 32 -12.58 -4.40 -1.09
N ILE A 33 -11.38 -3.94 -0.78
CA ILE A 33 -10.33 -3.80 -1.78
C ILE A 33 -9.40 -5.00 -1.66
N SER A 34 -9.21 -5.70 -2.75
CA SER A 34 -8.36 -6.90 -2.77
C SER A 34 -6.90 -6.52 -2.96
N ILE A 35 -6.05 -7.15 -2.20
CA ILE A 35 -4.61 -6.96 -2.28
C ILE A 35 -3.99 -8.23 -2.82
N THR A 36 -3.10 -8.11 -3.79
CA THR A 36 -2.38 -9.29 -4.28
C THR A 36 -1.09 -9.52 -3.52
N ASN A 37 -0.50 -8.47 -2.98
CA ASN A 37 0.74 -8.62 -2.24
C ASN A 37 0.95 -7.39 -1.37
N ILE A 38 1.64 -7.57 -0.26
CA ILE A 38 1.99 -6.47 0.62
C ILE A 38 3.32 -6.80 1.26
N ARG A 39 4.23 -5.85 1.31
CA ARG A 39 5.49 -6.06 1.97
C ARG A 39 6.09 -4.75 2.42
N ILE A 40 6.93 -4.83 3.43
CA ILE A 40 7.63 -3.68 3.96
C ILE A 40 8.97 -3.57 3.26
N ILE A 41 9.28 -2.36 2.82
CA ILE A 41 10.58 -2.04 2.26
C ILE A 41 11.25 -1.15 3.28
N GLU A 42 12.29 -1.65 3.92
CA GLU A 42 12.97 -0.89 4.93
C GLU A 42 14.00 0.02 4.32
N THR A 43 14.13 1.20 4.90
CA THR A 43 15.24 2.05 4.54
C THR A 43 16.18 2.09 5.73
N ARG A 44 17.48 2.01 5.44
CA ARG A 44 18.45 1.89 6.46
C ARG A 44 18.59 3.13 7.25
N GLU A 45 18.31 4.24 6.70
CA GLU A 45 18.68 5.48 7.32
C GLU A 45 17.57 6.11 8.09
N ASP A 46 16.38 5.66 7.92
CA ASP A 46 15.23 6.28 8.55
C ASP A 46 14.58 5.35 9.51
N ILE A 47 13.90 5.96 10.48
CA ILE A 47 13.08 5.18 11.37
C ILE A 47 11.74 4.89 10.73
N ASN A 48 11.45 5.50 9.60
CA ASN A 48 10.22 5.24 8.87
C ASN A 48 10.46 4.17 7.84
N GLY A 49 9.43 3.44 7.51
CA GLY A 49 9.50 2.45 6.46
C GLY A 49 8.57 2.79 5.34
N VAL A 50 8.68 2.03 4.28
CA VAL A 50 7.79 2.17 3.14
C VAL A 50 7.09 0.84 2.96
N LEU A 51 5.78 0.89 2.85
CA LEU A 51 4.97 -0.29 2.64
C LEU A 51 4.57 -0.32 1.18
N ARG A 52 4.84 -1.44 0.50
CA ARG A 52 4.43 -1.60 -0.88
C ARG A 52 3.24 -2.53 -0.94
N ILE A 53 2.17 -2.06 -1.53
CA ILE A 53 0.94 -2.83 -1.65
C ILE A 53 0.63 -2.97 -3.13
N SER A 54 0.40 -4.19 -3.57
CA SER A 54 0.07 -4.46 -4.97
C SER A 54 -1.39 -4.82 -5.09
N PHE A 55 -2.02 -4.33 -6.14
CA PHE A 55 -3.43 -4.51 -6.37
C PHE A 55 -3.67 -5.19 -7.71
N GLN A 56 -4.90 -5.60 -7.94
CA GLN A 56 -5.25 -6.28 -9.19
C GLN A 56 -5.57 -5.31 -10.31
N SER A 57 -5.91 -4.08 -9.97
CA SER A 57 -6.32 -3.11 -10.98
C SER A 57 -5.95 -1.72 -10.54
N ASP A 58 -5.93 -0.82 -11.51
CA ASP A 58 -5.67 0.58 -11.23
C ASP A 58 -6.80 1.18 -10.39
N GLU A 59 -8.01 0.71 -10.63
CA GLU A 59 -9.15 1.21 -9.87
C GLU A 59 -9.01 0.87 -8.40
N ASP A 60 -8.61 -0.36 -8.09
CA ASP A 60 -8.40 -0.75 -6.71
C ASP A 60 -7.28 0.06 -6.07
N ARG A 61 -6.22 0.29 -6.83
CA ARG A 61 -5.11 1.09 -6.32
C ARG A 61 -5.57 2.50 -5.97
N LYS A 62 -6.37 3.10 -6.83
CA LYS A 62 -6.83 4.46 -6.58
C LYS A 62 -7.77 4.53 -5.39
N ARG A 63 -8.63 3.53 -5.26
CA ARG A 63 -9.52 3.47 -4.11
C ARG A 63 -8.72 3.32 -2.82
N ALA A 64 -7.72 2.46 -2.85
CA ALA A 64 -6.89 2.24 -1.68
C ALA A 64 -6.12 3.49 -1.31
N GLU A 65 -5.59 4.17 -2.31
CA GLU A 65 -4.86 5.41 -2.06
C GLU A 65 -5.74 6.41 -1.32
N LYS A 66 -6.96 6.59 -1.81
CA LYS A 66 -7.86 7.54 -1.19
C LYS A 66 -8.20 7.13 0.24
N CYS A 67 -8.47 5.85 0.44
CA CYS A 67 -8.83 5.37 1.77
C CYS A 67 -7.69 5.54 2.77
N ILE A 68 -6.48 5.22 2.33
CA ILE A 68 -5.34 5.34 3.24
C ILE A 68 -5.09 6.80 3.58
N GLN A 69 -5.21 7.68 2.61
CA GLN A 69 -4.97 9.09 2.86
C GLN A 69 -6.02 9.70 3.77
N THR A 70 -7.28 9.29 3.63
CA THR A 70 -8.34 9.90 4.39
C THR A 70 -8.56 9.24 5.74
N ARG A 71 -8.43 7.92 5.82
CA ARG A 71 -8.73 7.20 7.05
C ARG A 71 -7.51 7.02 7.93
N ALA A 72 -6.35 6.73 7.34
CA ALA A 72 -5.13 6.53 8.10
C ALA A 72 -4.22 7.73 8.08
N LYS A 73 -4.39 8.60 7.10
CA LYS A 73 -3.63 9.85 6.98
C LYS A 73 -2.14 9.61 6.77
N TYR A 74 -1.81 8.53 6.10
CA TYR A 74 -0.44 8.27 5.68
C TYR A 74 -0.24 8.79 4.27
N GLU A 75 0.98 9.20 3.98
CA GLU A 75 1.30 9.66 2.63
C GLU A 75 1.50 8.49 1.71
N THR A 76 1.04 8.65 0.50
CA THR A 76 1.15 7.60 -0.51
C THR A 76 1.82 8.16 -1.74
N PHE A 77 2.45 7.27 -2.50
CA PHE A 77 3.06 7.67 -3.76
C PHE A 77 3.15 6.46 -4.68
N TYR A 78 3.32 6.74 -5.95
CA TYR A 78 3.55 5.70 -6.94
C TYR A 78 5.02 5.76 -7.33
N ALA A 79 5.60 4.59 -7.51
CA ALA A 79 6.95 4.51 -8.03
C ALA A 79 6.87 4.10 -9.48
N ASP A 80 7.53 4.82 -10.31
CA ASP A 80 7.56 4.49 -11.73
C ASP A 80 8.81 3.78 -12.10
#